data_ff1ae6ec6766bb6d8e1d5a91f00998de
#
_entry.id   ff1ae6ec6766bb6d8e1d5a91f00998de
#
_cell.length_a   1.000
_cell.length_b   1.000
_cell.length_c   1.000
_cell.angle_alpha   90.00
_cell.angle_beta   90.00
_cell.angle_gamma   90.00
#
_symmetry.space_group_name_H-M   'P 1'
#
loop_
_entity.id
_entity.type
_entity.pdbx_description
1 polymer ?
#
loop_
_entity_poly.entity_id
_entity_poly.type
_entity_poly.pdbx_seq_one_letter_code
_entity_poly.pdbx_strand_id
1 'polypeptide(L)'
;MIEGSSSLNQWGENNFQKIVNAVENLTKYFNDSQSNIGIVLYATEAELKANFSLSSSQTDDVLENLIYPSGWTRIGKGLNFTREELFNNSRATAHRVLVVITDGTSIESVLVPSDLLREKNVTVLAVALGDWYDVKQISDIASDPDSKTSLLTTYDDLDGLTWRLHEMVCEGNSDDFIVFVVDDIVIPFLIEIQCCFKRP
;
A
#
# COMPACT_ATOMS: atom_id res chain seq x y z
N MET A 1 -3.72 -2.16 1.73
CA MET A 1 -3.97 -2.67 3.10
C MET A 1 -3.59 -1.58 4.09
N ILE A 2 -4.50 -1.16 4.94
CA ILE A 2 -4.38 -0.03 5.87
C ILE A 2 -4.26 -0.56 7.29
N GLU A 3 -3.27 -0.10 8.04
CA GLU A 3 -3.14 -0.41 9.45
C GLU A 3 -4.12 0.42 10.29
N GLY A 4 -4.71 -0.22 11.29
CA GLY A 4 -5.59 0.40 12.28
C GLY A 4 -5.27 -0.02 13.72
N SER A 5 -4.03 -0.42 14.00
CA SER A 5 -3.63 -0.87 15.34
C SER A 5 -3.51 0.27 16.35
N SER A 6 -3.39 -0.06 17.64
CA SER A 6 -3.32 0.94 18.71
C SER A 6 -2.01 1.73 18.75
N SER A 7 -0.94 1.28 18.06
CA SER A 7 0.33 2.00 17.94
C SER A 7 0.16 3.37 17.30
N LEU A 8 -0.73 3.50 16.31
CA LEU A 8 -0.97 4.75 15.60
C LEU A 8 -1.26 5.93 16.53
N ASN A 9 -1.97 5.71 17.63
CA ASN A 9 -2.31 6.77 18.60
C ASN A 9 -1.24 7.01 19.68
N GLN A 10 -0.20 6.17 19.74
CA GLN A 10 0.89 6.35 20.71
C GLN A 10 1.87 7.45 20.30
N TRP A 11 1.97 7.72 18.99
CA TRP A 11 2.99 8.56 18.39
C TRP A 11 2.45 9.84 17.76
N GLY A 12 1.21 10.19 18.05
CA GLY A 12 0.58 11.41 17.56
C GLY A 12 -0.92 11.30 17.39
N GLU A 13 -1.58 12.44 17.39
CA GLU A 13 -3.02 12.51 17.17
C GLU A 13 -3.35 12.38 15.68
N ASN A 14 -4.48 11.75 15.38
CA ASN A 14 -5.03 11.63 14.03
C ASN A 14 -4.17 10.86 13.00
N ASN A 15 -3.21 10.05 13.44
CA ASN A 15 -2.34 9.30 12.52
C ASN A 15 -3.13 8.35 11.63
N PHE A 16 -4.16 7.67 12.15
CA PHE A 16 -5.07 6.87 11.33
C PHE A 16 -5.73 7.70 10.22
N GLN A 17 -6.22 8.90 10.54
CA GLN A 17 -6.85 9.77 9.54
C GLN A 17 -5.84 10.25 8.49
N LYS A 18 -4.58 10.51 8.86
CA LYS A 18 -3.53 10.86 7.90
C LYS A 18 -3.29 9.73 6.90
N ILE A 19 -3.27 8.47 7.37
CA ILE A 19 -3.17 7.31 6.49
C ILE A 19 -4.38 7.22 5.56
N VAL A 20 -5.60 7.37 6.08
CA VAL A 20 -6.84 7.33 5.27
C VAL A 20 -6.82 8.42 4.21
N ASN A 21 -6.48 9.66 4.55
CA ASN A 21 -6.39 10.78 3.61
C ASN A 21 -5.35 10.51 2.50
N ALA A 22 -4.19 9.97 2.86
CA ALA A 22 -3.16 9.62 1.87
C ALA A 22 -3.64 8.51 0.93
N VAL A 23 -4.35 7.51 1.44
CA VAL A 23 -4.95 6.45 0.60
C VAL A 23 -6.02 7.03 -0.31
N GLU A 24 -6.89 7.90 0.18
CA GLU A 24 -7.89 8.60 -0.63
C GLU A 24 -7.24 9.42 -1.75
N ASN A 25 -6.15 10.15 -1.45
CA ASN A 25 -5.41 10.90 -2.47
C ASN A 25 -4.71 9.98 -3.46
N LEU A 26 -4.18 8.84 -3.02
CA LEU A 26 -3.59 7.83 -3.90
C LEU A 26 -4.64 7.24 -4.85
N THR A 27 -5.85 6.94 -4.38
CA THR A 27 -6.91 6.34 -5.22
C THR A 27 -7.33 7.26 -6.37
N LYS A 28 -7.23 8.58 -6.21
CA LYS A 28 -7.57 9.59 -7.24
C LYS A 28 -6.68 9.53 -8.48
N TYR A 29 -5.50 8.93 -8.39
CA TYR A 29 -4.62 8.74 -9.55
C TYR A 29 -5.09 7.61 -10.49
N PHE A 30 -5.98 6.72 -10.03
CA PHE A 30 -6.42 5.56 -10.81
C PHE A 30 -7.76 5.81 -11.51
N ASN A 31 -7.94 5.18 -12.66
CA ASN A 31 -9.14 5.33 -13.49
C ASN A 31 -10.01 4.07 -13.37
N ASP A 32 -11.30 4.23 -13.08
CA ASP A 32 -12.29 3.14 -12.97
C ASP A 32 -12.36 2.22 -14.18
N SER A 33 -12.09 2.75 -15.37
CA SER A 33 -12.15 1.93 -16.60
C SER A 33 -10.98 0.95 -16.73
N GLN A 34 -9.90 1.15 -15.96
CA GLN A 34 -8.65 0.39 -16.10
C GLN A 34 -8.21 -0.26 -14.78
N SER A 35 -8.54 0.35 -13.66
CA SER A 35 -8.08 -0.07 -12.34
C SER A 35 -9.25 -0.43 -11.44
N ASN A 36 -9.10 -1.52 -10.69
CA ASN A 36 -10.01 -1.90 -9.62
C ASN A 36 -9.29 -1.76 -8.29
N ILE A 37 -9.89 -1.08 -7.33
CA ILE A 37 -9.30 -0.81 -6.04
C ILE A 37 -10.02 -1.64 -4.96
N GLY A 38 -9.24 -2.31 -4.12
CA GLY A 38 -9.74 -3.00 -2.94
C GLY A 38 -9.11 -2.43 -1.67
N ILE A 39 -9.89 -2.32 -0.60
CA ILE A 39 -9.45 -1.80 0.69
C ILE A 39 -9.63 -2.88 1.75
N VAL A 40 -8.54 -3.22 2.42
CA VAL A 40 -8.53 -4.06 3.63
C VAL A 40 -8.02 -3.23 4.79
N LEU A 41 -8.78 -3.17 5.86
CA LEU A 41 -8.40 -2.58 7.14
C LEU A 41 -7.98 -3.71 8.08
N TYR A 42 -6.83 -3.59 8.73
CA TYR A 42 -6.35 -4.60 9.65
C TYR A 42 -5.84 -4.02 10.97
N ALA A 43 -6.01 -4.78 12.01
CA ALA A 43 -5.45 -4.60 13.35
C ALA A 43 -5.32 -5.98 14.00
N THR A 44 -6.08 -6.29 15.06
CA THR A 44 -6.23 -7.65 15.60
C THR A 44 -6.93 -8.58 14.61
N GLU A 45 -7.91 -8.06 13.91
CA GLU A 45 -8.63 -8.71 12.81
C GLU A 45 -8.36 -7.99 11.50
N ALA A 46 -8.66 -8.64 10.37
CA ALA A 46 -8.63 -8.06 9.06
C ALA A 46 -10.05 -8.05 8.48
N GLU A 47 -10.43 -6.94 7.85
CA GLU A 47 -11.76 -6.74 7.30
C GLU A 47 -11.69 -6.18 5.87
N LEU A 48 -12.49 -6.74 4.98
CA LEU A 48 -12.69 -6.21 3.64
C LEU A 48 -13.63 -5.00 3.71
N LYS A 49 -13.13 -3.83 3.38
CA LYS A 49 -13.91 -2.58 3.37
C LYS A 49 -14.40 -2.22 1.96
N ALA A 50 -13.56 -2.42 0.95
CA ALA A 50 -13.93 -2.27 -0.45
C ALA A 50 -13.40 -3.46 -1.26
N ASN A 51 -14.21 -4.05 -2.10
CA ASN A 51 -13.80 -5.09 -3.05
C ASN A 51 -13.57 -4.48 -4.45
N PHE A 52 -13.03 -5.26 -5.37
CA PHE A 52 -12.71 -4.83 -6.73
C PHE A 52 -13.91 -4.50 -7.64
N SER A 53 -15.14 -4.56 -7.14
CA SER A 53 -16.35 -4.25 -7.92
C SER A 53 -16.91 -2.85 -7.63
N LEU A 54 -16.34 -2.13 -6.66
CA LEU A 54 -16.77 -0.77 -6.34
C LEU A 54 -16.20 0.24 -7.34
N SER A 55 -16.97 1.28 -7.63
CA SER A 55 -16.49 2.47 -8.36
C SER A 55 -15.60 3.33 -7.46
N SER A 56 -14.84 4.28 -8.05
CA SER A 56 -14.04 5.23 -7.28
C SER A 56 -14.87 5.97 -6.24
N SER A 57 -16.04 6.50 -6.62
CA SER A 57 -16.89 7.22 -5.68
C SER A 57 -17.39 6.36 -4.52
N GLN A 58 -17.69 5.08 -4.76
CA GLN A 58 -18.06 4.15 -3.69
C GLN A 58 -16.87 3.80 -2.79
N THR A 59 -15.66 3.75 -3.36
CA THR A 59 -14.43 3.54 -2.61
C THR A 59 -14.11 4.76 -1.75
N ASP A 60 -14.31 5.98 -2.26
CA ASP A 60 -14.18 7.22 -1.50
C ASP A 60 -15.15 7.26 -0.33
N ASP A 61 -16.44 6.94 -0.55
CA ASP A 61 -17.44 6.83 0.52
C ASP A 61 -17.02 5.82 1.62
N VAL A 62 -16.39 4.71 1.23
CA VAL A 62 -15.86 3.72 2.18
C VAL A 62 -14.71 4.31 2.99
N LEU A 63 -13.75 4.99 2.34
CA LEU A 63 -12.59 5.59 3.01
C LEU A 63 -13.01 6.68 3.99
N GLU A 64 -13.91 7.58 3.61
CA GLU A 64 -14.45 8.64 4.48
C GLU A 64 -15.13 8.08 5.75
N ASN A 65 -15.72 6.90 5.67
CA ASN A 65 -16.46 6.27 6.77
C ASN A 65 -15.67 5.17 7.50
N LEU A 66 -14.34 5.04 7.29
CA LEU A 66 -13.54 4.09 8.02
C LEU A 66 -13.49 4.42 9.51
N ILE A 67 -13.80 3.42 10.32
CA ILE A 67 -13.72 3.52 11.78
C ILE A 67 -12.39 2.94 12.22
N TYR A 68 -11.65 3.69 13.04
CA TYR A 68 -10.40 3.25 13.64
C TYR A 68 -10.64 2.07 14.59
N PRO A 69 -10.11 0.85 14.30
CA PRO A 69 -10.46 -0.34 15.08
C PRO A 69 -9.64 -0.48 16.36
N SER A 70 -8.44 0.11 16.42
CA SER A 70 -7.47 -0.15 17.48
C SER A 70 -7.08 -1.63 17.58
N GLY A 71 -6.23 -2.03 18.52
CA GLY A 71 -5.84 -3.42 18.76
C GLY A 71 -4.39 -3.73 18.42
N TRP A 72 -4.09 -5.00 18.15
CA TRP A 72 -2.75 -5.50 17.88
C TRP A 72 -2.38 -5.36 16.40
N THR A 73 -1.09 -5.21 16.11
CA THR A 73 -0.56 -5.21 14.76
C THR A 73 -0.38 -6.66 14.26
N ARG A 74 -1.29 -7.13 13.40
CA ARG A 74 -1.27 -8.48 12.82
C ARG A 74 -1.16 -8.44 11.30
N ILE A 75 0.00 -8.01 10.80
CA ILE A 75 0.25 -7.84 9.36
C ILE A 75 0.09 -9.18 8.62
N GLY A 76 0.66 -10.28 9.15
CA GLY A 76 0.57 -11.60 8.54
C GLY A 76 -0.88 -12.08 8.33
N LYS A 77 -1.76 -11.80 9.30
CA LYS A 77 -3.20 -12.07 9.18
C LYS A 77 -3.84 -11.21 8.08
N GLY A 78 -3.50 -9.91 8.03
CA GLY A 78 -3.96 -8.99 6.99
C GLY A 78 -3.55 -9.44 5.59
N LEU A 79 -2.29 -9.88 5.42
CA LEU A 79 -1.76 -10.39 4.15
C LEU A 79 -2.51 -11.65 3.69
N ASN A 80 -2.68 -12.65 4.57
CA ASN A 80 -3.45 -13.86 4.25
C ASN A 80 -4.89 -13.54 3.87
N PHE A 81 -5.55 -12.71 4.67
CA PHE A 81 -6.92 -12.28 4.41
C PHE A 81 -7.04 -11.59 3.04
N THR A 82 -6.13 -10.66 2.73
CA THR A 82 -6.11 -9.95 1.45
C THR A 82 -5.92 -10.91 0.28
N ARG A 83 -5.01 -11.90 0.42
CA ARG A 83 -4.80 -12.95 -0.58
C ARG A 83 -6.07 -13.76 -0.84
N GLU A 84 -6.80 -14.12 0.19
CA GLU A 84 -7.98 -14.99 0.11
C GLU A 84 -9.21 -14.24 -0.37
N GLU A 85 -9.48 -13.06 0.18
CA GLU A 85 -10.73 -12.34 -0.08
C GLU A 85 -10.67 -11.43 -1.32
N LEU A 86 -9.50 -10.86 -1.64
CA LEU A 86 -9.36 -9.98 -2.80
C LEU A 86 -8.70 -10.68 -4.00
N PHE A 87 -7.48 -11.19 -3.83
CA PHE A 87 -6.71 -11.65 -4.99
C PHE A 87 -7.18 -12.98 -5.59
N ASN A 88 -7.89 -13.82 -4.85
CA ASN A 88 -8.54 -14.99 -5.42
C ASN A 88 -9.67 -14.61 -6.40
N ASN A 89 -10.25 -13.43 -6.25
CA ASN A 89 -11.34 -12.91 -7.08
C ASN A 89 -10.87 -11.86 -8.10
N SER A 90 -9.55 -11.64 -8.23
CA SER A 90 -9.01 -10.67 -9.17
C SER A 90 -9.04 -11.17 -10.62
N ARG A 91 -9.08 -10.24 -11.59
CA ARG A 91 -9.00 -10.57 -13.02
C ARG A 91 -7.69 -11.30 -13.34
N ALA A 92 -7.74 -12.37 -14.12
CA ALA A 92 -6.57 -13.19 -14.44
C ALA A 92 -5.46 -12.42 -15.17
N THR A 93 -5.86 -11.42 -15.98
CA THR A 93 -4.95 -10.58 -16.78
C THR A 93 -4.55 -9.28 -16.09
N ALA A 94 -5.01 -9.03 -14.87
CA ALA A 94 -4.67 -7.81 -14.16
C ALA A 94 -3.24 -7.89 -13.62
N HIS A 95 -2.50 -6.79 -13.74
CA HIS A 95 -1.34 -6.56 -12.89
C HIS A 95 -1.82 -6.38 -11.45
N ARG A 96 -1.28 -7.16 -10.54
CA ARG A 96 -1.74 -7.22 -9.14
C ARG A 96 -0.72 -6.56 -8.25
N VAL A 97 -1.13 -5.50 -7.57
CA VAL A 97 -0.28 -4.78 -6.61
C VAL A 97 -0.99 -4.69 -5.27
N LEU A 98 -0.27 -4.97 -4.21
CA LEU A 98 -0.70 -4.76 -2.84
C LEU A 98 0.18 -3.68 -2.19
N VAL A 99 -0.40 -2.57 -1.80
CA VAL A 99 0.27 -1.57 -0.95
C VAL A 99 -0.05 -1.89 0.50
N VAL A 100 0.96 -2.18 1.30
CA VAL A 100 0.88 -2.42 2.75
C VAL A 100 1.39 -1.18 3.46
N ILE A 101 0.55 -0.54 4.27
CA ILE A 101 0.91 0.62 5.08
C ILE A 101 0.91 0.19 6.55
N THR A 102 2.03 0.40 7.24
CA THR A 102 2.23 -0.02 8.63
C THR A 102 3.17 0.92 9.38
N ASP A 103 2.95 1.09 10.68
CA ASP A 103 3.84 1.84 11.58
C ASP A 103 4.58 0.95 12.58
N GLY A 104 4.36 -0.34 12.55
CA GLY A 104 4.83 -1.21 13.61
C GLY A 104 5.35 -2.56 13.16
N THR A 105 5.66 -3.34 14.19
CA THR A 105 6.12 -4.71 14.07
C THR A 105 4.95 -5.67 14.25
N SER A 106 4.74 -6.57 13.30
CA SER A 106 3.75 -7.64 13.45
C SER A 106 4.13 -8.59 14.57
N ILE A 107 3.14 -8.99 15.38
CA ILE A 107 3.33 -10.00 16.42
C ILE A 107 3.42 -11.43 15.88
N GLU A 108 3.21 -11.60 14.58
CA GLU A 108 3.27 -12.89 13.89
C GLU A 108 4.13 -12.81 12.62
N SER A 109 4.50 -13.96 12.08
CA SER A 109 5.33 -14.01 10.86
C SER A 109 4.60 -13.37 9.67
N VAL A 110 5.34 -12.55 8.93
CA VAL A 110 4.89 -11.92 7.68
C VAL A 110 5.45 -12.62 6.44
N LEU A 111 6.54 -13.38 6.59
CA LEU A 111 7.29 -13.98 5.49
C LEU A 111 6.43 -14.93 4.66
N VAL A 112 5.84 -15.96 5.28
CA VAL A 112 5.04 -16.97 4.57
C VAL A 112 3.82 -16.35 3.88
N PRO A 113 3.01 -15.47 4.53
CA PRO A 113 1.92 -14.78 3.85
C PRO A 113 2.37 -13.94 2.65
N SER A 114 3.52 -13.27 2.75
CA SER A 114 4.08 -12.46 1.65
C SER A 114 4.54 -13.34 0.49
N ASP A 115 5.23 -14.46 0.77
CA ASP A 115 5.63 -15.44 -0.26
C ASP A 115 4.41 -15.97 -1.03
N LEU A 116 3.35 -16.33 -0.33
CA LEU A 116 2.11 -16.81 -0.95
C LEU A 116 1.41 -15.76 -1.84
N LEU A 117 1.59 -14.46 -1.56
CA LEU A 117 1.13 -13.39 -2.44
C LEU A 117 2.02 -13.29 -3.68
N ARG A 118 3.36 -13.33 -3.52
CA ARG A 118 4.32 -13.33 -4.62
C ARG A 118 4.14 -14.52 -5.57
N GLU A 119 3.86 -15.71 -5.03
CA GLU A 119 3.52 -16.92 -5.83
C GLU A 119 2.26 -16.72 -6.69
N LYS A 120 1.36 -15.81 -6.29
CA LYS A 120 0.18 -15.41 -7.10
C LYS A 120 0.48 -14.25 -8.06
N ASN A 121 1.74 -13.91 -8.27
CA ASN A 121 2.17 -12.75 -9.06
C ASN A 121 1.56 -11.44 -8.53
N VAL A 122 1.52 -11.25 -7.22
CA VAL A 122 1.18 -9.99 -6.57
C VAL A 122 2.47 -9.27 -6.22
N THR A 123 2.68 -8.08 -6.78
CA THR A 123 3.75 -7.18 -6.34
C THR A 123 3.33 -6.55 -5.02
N VAL A 124 4.13 -6.71 -3.98
CA VAL A 124 3.86 -6.15 -2.66
C VAL A 124 4.76 -4.93 -2.43
N LEU A 125 4.16 -3.78 -2.27
CA LEU A 125 4.82 -2.52 -1.90
C LEU A 125 4.62 -2.31 -0.39
N ALA A 126 5.70 -2.12 0.36
CA ALA A 126 5.66 -1.88 1.80
C ALA A 126 5.95 -0.42 2.12
N VAL A 127 5.03 0.25 2.81
CA VAL A 127 5.18 1.62 3.31
C VAL A 127 5.28 1.56 4.83
N ALA A 128 6.46 1.86 5.36
CA ALA A 128 6.70 1.93 6.79
C ALA A 128 6.63 3.38 7.28
N LEU A 129 5.89 3.61 8.36
CA LEU A 129 5.61 4.92 8.94
C LEU A 129 6.32 5.11 10.28
N GLY A 130 6.92 6.30 10.47
CA GLY A 130 7.60 6.63 11.72
C GLY A 130 8.88 5.82 11.95
N ASP A 131 9.25 5.58 13.22
CA ASP A 131 10.56 5.04 13.61
C ASP A 131 10.51 3.65 14.28
N TRP A 132 9.32 3.03 14.38
CA TRP A 132 9.12 1.83 15.21
C TRP A 132 8.86 0.54 14.43
N TYR A 133 9.03 0.58 13.11
CA TYR A 133 8.91 -0.60 12.26
C TYR A 133 10.17 -1.49 12.35
N ASP A 134 9.99 -2.77 12.11
CA ASP A 134 11.09 -3.73 11.96
C ASP A 134 11.53 -3.78 10.49
N VAL A 135 12.76 -3.32 10.22
CA VAL A 135 13.34 -3.27 8.87
C VAL A 135 13.31 -4.65 8.20
N LYS A 136 13.59 -5.72 8.97
CA LYS A 136 13.55 -7.07 8.42
C LYS A 136 12.12 -7.47 8.03
N GLN A 137 11.13 -7.15 8.84
CA GLN A 137 9.73 -7.44 8.49
C GLN A 137 9.27 -6.63 7.27
N ILE A 138 9.69 -5.38 7.13
CA ILE A 138 9.41 -4.59 5.91
C ILE A 138 10.00 -5.25 4.67
N SER A 139 11.27 -5.70 4.75
CA SER A 139 11.91 -6.47 3.68
C SER A 139 11.20 -7.80 3.41
N ASP A 140 10.81 -8.54 4.44
CA ASP A 140 10.07 -9.80 4.29
C ASP A 140 8.67 -9.59 3.63
N ILE A 141 8.05 -8.41 3.83
CA ILE A 141 6.76 -8.04 3.22
C ILE A 141 6.93 -7.63 1.76
N ALA A 142 7.88 -6.78 1.46
CA ALA A 142 8.08 -6.20 0.15
C ALA A 142 8.49 -7.24 -0.89
N SER A 143 8.16 -7.00 -2.16
CA SER A 143 8.68 -7.79 -3.27
C SER A 143 10.09 -7.36 -3.61
N ASP A 144 10.93 -8.29 -4.10
CA ASP A 144 12.28 -7.98 -4.56
C ASP A 144 12.27 -7.11 -5.84
N PRO A 145 13.20 -6.16 -5.97
CA PRO A 145 14.16 -5.72 -4.97
C PRO A 145 13.56 -4.67 -4.03
N ASP A 146 13.86 -4.75 -2.73
CA ASP A 146 13.36 -3.86 -1.68
C ASP A 146 13.52 -2.36 -2.00
N SER A 147 14.61 -2.00 -2.66
CA SER A 147 14.88 -0.61 -3.08
C SER A 147 13.81 -0.01 -4.00
N LYS A 148 12.94 -0.84 -4.57
CA LYS A 148 11.87 -0.45 -5.49
C LYS A 148 10.49 -0.68 -4.93
N THR A 149 10.37 -1.44 -3.88
CA THR A 149 9.10 -1.91 -3.33
C THR A 149 8.91 -1.50 -1.87
N SER A 150 9.92 -0.86 -1.24
CA SER A 150 9.82 -0.33 0.11
C SER A 150 9.92 1.19 0.13
N LEU A 151 9.09 1.82 0.96
CA LEU A 151 9.09 3.26 1.21
C LEU A 151 9.05 3.51 2.71
N LEU A 152 10.00 4.31 3.21
CA LEU A 152 10.06 4.73 4.61
C LEU A 152 9.69 6.21 4.67
N THR A 153 8.75 6.58 5.55
CA THR A 153 8.25 7.95 5.63
C THR A 153 7.67 8.26 7.00
N THR A 154 7.34 9.51 7.23
CA THR A 154 6.58 9.93 8.40
C THR A 154 5.08 9.99 8.09
N TYR A 155 4.25 10.08 9.14
CA TYR A 155 2.80 10.29 8.93
C TYR A 155 2.48 11.62 8.24
N ASP A 156 3.29 12.66 8.50
CA ASP A 156 3.06 13.99 7.96
C ASP A 156 3.49 14.11 6.49
N ASP A 157 4.48 13.32 6.08
CA ASP A 157 5.01 13.33 4.71
C ASP A 157 4.27 12.33 3.79
N LEU A 158 3.49 11.39 4.35
CA LEU A 158 2.86 10.32 3.59
C LEU A 158 1.97 10.83 2.45
N ASP A 159 1.18 11.88 2.70
CA ASP A 159 0.32 12.47 1.68
C ASP A 159 1.11 13.06 0.50
N GLY A 160 2.24 13.71 0.79
CA GLY A 160 3.16 14.24 -0.23
C GLY A 160 3.82 13.17 -1.10
N LEU A 161 3.79 11.89 -0.69
CA LEU A 161 4.39 10.77 -1.40
C LEU A 161 3.38 9.93 -2.20
N THR A 162 2.12 10.31 -2.24
CA THR A 162 1.07 9.54 -2.94
C THR A 162 1.32 9.41 -4.44
N TRP A 163 1.86 10.44 -5.09
CA TRP A 163 2.25 10.40 -6.49
C TRP A 163 3.37 9.37 -6.74
N ARG A 164 4.34 9.28 -5.82
CA ARG A 164 5.43 8.29 -5.90
C ARG A 164 4.92 6.87 -5.71
N LEU A 165 3.99 6.68 -4.77
CA LEU A 165 3.31 5.38 -4.62
C LEU A 165 2.53 5.00 -5.89
N HIS A 166 1.87 5.97 -6.52
CA HIS A 166 1.22 5.74 -7.81
C HIS A 166 2.22 5.29 -8.88
N GLU A 167 3.38 5.96 -9.00
CA GLU A 167 4.44 5.54 -9.91
C GLU A 167 4.90 4.11 -9.63
N MET A 168 5.20 3.78 -8.37
CA MET A 168 5.62 2.43 -7.95
C MET A 168 4.57 1.36 -8.31
N VAL A 169 3.28 1.67 -8.17
CA VAL A 169 2.18 0.78 -8.58
C VAL A 169 2.16 0.60 -10.09
N CYS A 170 2.46 1.64 -10.86
CA CYS A 170 2.46 1.61 -12.32
C CYS A 170 3.74 0.99 -12.92
N GLU A 171 4.90 1.19 -12.31
CA GLU A 171 6.20 0.74 -12.81
C GLU A 171 6.39 -0.78 -12.79
N GLY A 172 5.62 -1.51 -12.01
CA GLY A 172 5.63 -2.98 -12.07
C GLY A 172 5.35 -3.57 -13.46
N ASN A 173 5.09 -2.72 -14.46
CA ASN A 173 4.87 -3.09 -15.88
C ASN A 173 6.03 -2.75 -16.82
N SER A 174 7.14 -2.16 -16.37
CA SER A 174 8.26 -1.80 -17.23
C SER A 174 9.60 -2.32 -16.71
N ASP A 175 10.39 -2.91 -17.61
CA ASP A 175 11.74 -3.45 -17.33
C ASP A 175 12.81 -2.34 -17.15
N ASP A 176 12.44 -1.06 -17.21
CA ASP A 176 13.37 0.07 -17.14
C ASP A 176 13.25 0.83 -15.80
N PHE A 177 14.39 1.01 -15.13
CA PHE A 177 14.51 1.50 -13.76
C PHE A 177 15.10 2.89 -13.65
N ILE A 178 14.51 3.71 -12.75
CA ILE A 178 15.21 4.88 -12.19
C ILE A 178 15.21 4.75 -10.66
N VAL A 179 16.41 4.69 -10.10
CA VAL A 179 16.67 4.77 -8.66
C VAL A 179 16.70 6.24 -8.26
N PHE A 180 15.81 6.66 -7.35
CA PHE A 180 15.95 7.95 -6.68
C PHE A 180 16.47 7.71 -5.26
N VAL A 181 17.69 8.13 -5.00
CA VAL A 181 18.22 8.34 -3.66
C VAL A 181 17.89 9.79 -3.29
N VAL A 182 17.14 10.00 -2.22
CA VAL A 182 16.92 11.33 -1.67
C VAL A 182 18.05 11.62 -0.71
N ASP A 183 19.15 12.12 -1.24
CA ASP A 183 20.05 13.15 -0.78
C ASP A 183 21.08 13.42 -1.88
N ASP A 184 21.17 14.72 -2.30
CA ASP A 184 22.07 15.27 -3.31
C ASP A 184 21.80 14.94 -4.80
N ILE A 185 21.00 15.81 -5.40
CA ILE A 185 20.99 16.35 -6.78
C ILE A 185 21.81 15.59 -7.84
N VAL A 186 21.13 14.97 -8.80
CA VAL A 186 21.37 15.08 -10.26
C VAL A 186 20.15 14.57 -11.04
N ILE A 187 19.59 15.41 -11.89
CA ILE A 187 18.56 15.08 -12.88
C ILE A 187 19.26 14.68 -14.19
N PRO A 188 18.82 13.63 -14.88
CA PRO A 188 18.51 13.78 -16.28
C PRO A 188 17.25 13.06 -16.76
N PHE A 189 16.72 13.60 -17.82
CA PHE A 189 15.48 13.46 -18.52
C PHE A 189 15.32 12.16 -19.33
N LEU A 190 14.05 11.81 -19.55
CA LEU A 190 13.32 11.15 -20.64
C LEU A 190 12.75 9.79 -20.30
N ILE A 191 11.40 9.78 -20.22
CA ILE A 191 10.61 8.55 -20.19
C ILE A 191 9.30 8.78 -20.97
N GLU A 192 9.03 7.92 -21.95
CA GLU A 192 7.66 7.65 -22.40
C GLU A 192 7.09 6.55 -21.54
N ILE A 193 6.15 6.90 -20.67
CA ILE A 193 5.39 5.93 -19.88
C ILE A 193 3.94 5.95 -20.37
N GLN A 194 3.48 4.80 -20.84
CA GLN A 194 2.07 4.56 -21.13
C GLN A 194 1.40 3.97 -19.87
N CYS A 195 1.42 4.69 -18.77
CA CYS A 195 0.55 4.45 -17.64
C CYS A 195 -0.47 5.58 -17.60
N CYS A 196 -1.73 5.25 -17.43
CA CYS A 196 -2.89 6.13 -17.57
C CYS A 196 -2.77 7.46 -16.88
N PHE A 197 -2.36 8.50 -17.62
CA PHE A 197 -2.33 9.86 -17.11
C PHE A 197 -3.74 10.46 -17.03
N LYS A 198 -4.23 10.79 -15.84
CA LYS A 198 -4.99 12.02 -15.62
C LYS A 198 -4.03 13.04 -14.99
N ARG A 199 -3.63 14.06 -15.74
CA ARG A 199 -3.11 15.29 -15.11
C ARG A 199 -4.28 16.07 -14.55
N PRO A 200 -4.09 16.76 -13.39
CA PRO A 200 -5.08 17.67 -12.85
C PRO A 200 -5.40 18.82 -13.80
#